data_f3313d9f047687d4c409ab645bf885e8
#
_entry.id   f3313d9f047687d4c409ab645bf885e8
#
_cell.length_a   1.000
_cell.length_b   1.000
_cell.length_c   1.000
_cell.angle_alpha   90.00
_cell.angle_beta   90.00
_cell.angle_gamma   90.00
#
_symmetry.space_group_name_H-M   'P 1'
#
loop_
_entity.id
_entity.type
_entity.pdbx_description
1 polymer ?
#
loop_
_entity_poly.entity_id
_entity_poly.type
_entity_poly.pdbx_seq_one_letter_code
_entity_poly.pdbx_strand_id
1 'polypeptide(L)'
;QGLDGQTYEYFYGDVTITVTGDYGLISYECYYHGYMGGQNNLVFDNFTCPNIAPPIVPPQADPSLLYTLTYSDSVEGWPSFYSFYPDYMIGMNNYFYSFKNGELYRHNTNPVRNNYYNVQYNSQITSVFNQQPLENKIFKTLNLESDSSWSATLDSDIQTGNSIDASYFEKKEGAWFAYVRSNGSLPADSKEYSLRSTNGIGRSTSVSAVGNLTTINFSTNPLIDIGSDLSIGDMVYFSLSPYNTIQLAGQVVGINKNLPTGENNIIINTGIANSNTIPIQDAYIAYIKNQEAESYGLLGHY
;
A
#
# COMPACT_ATOMS: atom_id res chain seq x y z
N GLN A 1 -14.56 -48.82 -7.51
CA GLN A 1 -14.54 -48.80 -6.04
C GLN A 1 -13.35 -47.93 -5.63
N GLY A 2 -13.59 -46.89 -4.87
CA GLY A 2 -12.51 -46.01 -4.41
C GLY A 2 -11.57 -46.71 -3.39
N LEU A 3 -10.49 -46.02 -3.02
CA LEU A 3 -9.53 -46.51 -2.05
C LEU A 3 -10.13 -46.76 -0.64
N ASP A 4 -11.26 -46.11 -0.36
CA ASP A 4 -12.05 -46.23 0.88
C ASP A 4 -13.12 -47.33 0.85
N GLY A 5 -13.18 -48.13 -0.23
CA GLY A 5 -14.13 -49.20 -0.42
C GLY A 5 -15.52 -48.74 -0.88
N GLN A 6 -15.76 -47.47 -1.10
CA GLN A 6 -17.02 -46.91 -1.60
C GLN A 6 -17.10 -47.02 -3.12
N THR A 7 -18.33 -47.00 -3.64
CA THR A 7 -18.55 -47.01 -5.09
C THR A 7 -18.83 -45.60 -5.57
N TYR A 8 -18.00 -45.13 -6.50
CA TYR A 8 -18.10 -43.81 -7.11
C TYR A 8 -18.48 -43.93 -8.57
N GLU A 9 -19.26 -42.98 -9.06
CA GLU A 9 -19.53 -42.80 -10.48
C GLU A 9 -18.57 -41.74 -11.04
N TYR A 10 -17.91 -42.08 -12.14
CA TYR A 10 -16.98 -41.20 -12.83
C TYR A 10 -17.53 -40.80 -14.19
N PHE A 11 -17.38 -39.52 -14.52
CA PHE A 11 -17.83 -38.94 -15.75
C PHE A 11 -16.64 -38.52 -16.61
N TYR A 12 -16.76 -38.62 -17.93
CA TYR A 12 -15.71 -38.27 -18.87
C TYR A 12 -16.15 -37.07 -19.73
N GLY A 13 -15.21 -36.21 -20.07
CA GLY A 13 -15.44 -34.99 -20.85
C GLY A 13 -15.82 -33.79 -19.99
N ASP A 14 -16.54 -32.85 -20.56
CA ASP A 14 -16.99 -31.67 -19.84
C ASP A 14 -18.11 -32.04 -18.85
N VAL A 15 -17.87 -31.75 -17.59
CA VAL A 15 -18.83 -32.09 -16.52
C VAL A 15 -19.38 -30.81 -15.91
N THR A 16 -20.69 -30.65 -15.93
CA THR A 16 -21.38 -29.58 -15.23
C THR A 16 -22.05 -30.14 -13.98
N ILE A 17 -21.73 -29.57 -12.84
CA ILE A 17 -22.31 -29.96 -11.55
C ILE A 17 -23.32 -28.91 -11.15
N THR A 18 -24.55 -29.33 -10.93
CA THR A 18 -25.61 -28.48 -10.37
C THR A 18 -25.83 -28.87 -8.92
N VAL A 19 -25.55 -27.98 -8.00
CA VAL A 19 -25.73 -28.18 -6.56
C VAL A 19 -27.18 -27.78 -6.22
N THR A 20 -27.98 -28.75 -5.75
CA THR A 20 -29.43 -28.57 -5.49
C THR A 20 -29.76 -28.41 -4.01
N GLY A 21 -28.78 -28.41 -3.12
CA GLY A 21 -28.99 -28.29 -1.68
C GLY A 21 -27.69 -28.00 -0.93
N ASP A 22 -27.80 -27.80 0.37
CA ASP A 22 -26.63 -27.67 1.25
C ASP A 22 -26.11 -29.07 1.60
N TYR A 23 -24.96 -29.38 1.10
CA TYR A 23 -24.28 -30.66 1.36
C TYR A 23 -23.02 -30.48 2.25
N GLY A 24 -22.84 -29.28 2.81
CA GLY A 24 -21.67 -28.97 3.65
C GLY A 24 -20.36 -28.95 2.88
N LEU A 25 -19.36 -29.68 3.38
CA LEU A 25 -18.06 -29.82 2.71
C LEU A 25 -18.12 -30.95 1.69
N ILE A 26 -17.80 -30.65 0.45
CA ILE A 26 -17.74 -31.63 -0.64
C ILE A 26 -16.36 -31.72 -1.25
N SER A 27 -16.08 -32.85 -1.87
CA SER A 27 -14.83 -33.11 -2.58
C SER A 27 -15.13 -33.59 -3.99
N TYR A 28 -14.19 -33.37 -4.91
CA TYR A 28 -14.22 -34.04 -6.19
C TYR A 28 -12.92 -34.81 -6.43
N GLU A 29 -13.03 -35.92 -7.11
CA GLU A 29 -11.95 -36.89 -7.25
C GLU A 29 -11.74 -37.24 -8.73
N CYS A 30 -10.47 -37.32 -9.13
CA CYS A 30 -10.09 -37.85 -10.42
C CYS A 30 -9.78 -39.35 -10.27
N TYR A 31 -10.27 -40.15 -11.18
CA TYR A 31 -10.05 -41.61 -11.16
C TYR A 31 -8.57 -42.00 -11.05
N TYR A 32 -7.68 -41.24 -11.69
CA TYR A 32 -6.23 -41.54 -11.73
C TYR A 32 -5.43 -40.81 -10.65
N HIS A 33 -5.90 -39.70 -10.12
CA HIS A 33 -5.12 -38.82 -9.25
C HIS A 33 -5.68 -38.66 -7.84
N GLY A 34 -6.84 -39.26 -7.57
CA GLY A 34 -7.52 -39.10 -6.27
C GLY A 34 -8.12 -37.71 -6.09
N TYR A 35 -8.24 -37.23 -4.86
CA TYR A 35 -8.84 -35.96 -4.54
C TYR A 35 -8.08 -34.80 -5.17
N MET A 36 -8.77 -34.01 -5.98
CA MET A 36 -8.21 -32.86 -6.66
C MET A 36 -8.22 -31.66 -5.71
N GLY A 37 -7.01 -31.21 -5.31
CA GLY A 37 -6.86 -30.11 -4.37
C GLY A 37 -7.04 -30.48 -2.88
N GLY A 38 -7.23 -31.77 -2.58
CA GLY A 38 -7.44 -32.29 -1.23
C GLY A 38 -8.88 -32.67 -0.92
N GLN A 39 -9.07 -33.37 0.19
CA GLN A 39 -10.38 -33.81 0.66
C GLN A 39 -11.12 -32.62 1.29
N ASN A 40 -12.43 -32.50 1.05
CA ASN A 40 -13.30 -31.46 1.61
C ASN A 40 -12.87 -30.03 1.30
N ASN A 41 -12.29 -29.79 0.13
CA ASN A 41 -11.78 -28.50 -0.28
C ASN A 41 -12.81 -27.58 -0.96
N LEU A 42 -14.03 -28.07 -1.25
CA LEU A 42 -15.12 -27.28 -1.73
C LEU A 42 -16.07 -26.95 -0.57
N VAL A 43 -16.19 -25.69 -0.23
CA VAL A 43 -17.11 -25.21 0.80
C VAL A 43 -18.38 -24.74 0.11
N PHE A 44 -19.52 -25.31 0.50
CA PHE A 44 -20.82 -24.82 0.10
C PHE A 44 -21.23 -23.69 1.03
N ASP A 45 -21.32 -22.48 0.52
CA ASP A 45 -21.78 -21.32 1.28
C ASP A 45 -23.27 -21.08 0.98
N ASN A 46 -24.05 -20.82 2.03
CA ASN A 46 -25.50 -20.67 1.97
C ASN A 46 -25.90 -19.31 1.36
N PHE A 47 -25.53 -19.08 0.10
CA PHE A 47 -26.12 -17.99 -0.65
C PHE A 47 -27.53 -18.40 -1.09
N THR A 48 -28.56 -17.82 -0.48
CA THR A 48 -29.88 -17.80 -1.05
C THR A 48 -29.82 -17.06 -2.37
N CYS A 49 -29.57 -17.77 -3.45
CA CYS A 49 -29.81 -17.24 -4.79
C CYS A 49 -31.29 -16.86 -4.87
N PRO A 50 -31.63 -15.58 -5.08
CA PRO A 50 -33.01 -15.27 -5.44
C PRO A 50 -33.35 -16.06 -6.71
N ASN A 51 -34.48 -16.68 -6.70
CA ASN A 51 -34.98 -17.61 -7.73
C ASN A 51 -35.37 -16.86 -9.02
N ILE A 52 -34.42 -16.11 -9.56
CA ILE A 52 -34.50 -15.48 -10.88
C ILE A 52 -33.31 -16.02 -11.63
N ALA A 53 -33.53 -17.04 -12.45
CA ALA A 53 -32.55 -17.38 -13.46
C ALA A 53 -32.35 -16.10 -14.31
N PRO A 54 -31.19 -15.40 -14.21
CA PRO A 54 -30.90 -14.36 -15.17
C PRO A 54 -30.88 -15.04 -16.54
N PRO A 55 -31.37 -14.40 -17.61
CA PRO A 55 -31.12 -14.89 -18.94
C PRO A 55 -29.63 -15.18 -19.04
N ILE A 56 -29.26 -16.33 -19.60
CA ILE A 56 -27.84 -16.66 -19.87
C ILE A 56 -27.38 -15.65 -20.91
N VAL A 57 -27.02 -14.46 -20.41
CA VAL A 57 -26.19 -13.56 -21.15
C VAL A 57 -24.81 -14.23 -21.07
N PRO A 58 -24.21 -14.65 -22.20
CA PRO A 58 -22.84 -15.12 -22.18
C PRO A 58 -22.06 -14.07 -21.41
N PRO A 59 -21.16 -14.44 -20.47
CA PRO A 59 -20.45 -13.48 -19.67
C PRO A 59 -19.86 -12.45 -20.64
N GLN A 60 -20.45 -11.26 -20.64
CA GLN A 60 -19.91 -10.16 -21.40
C GLN A 60 -18.55 -9.93 -20.76
N ALA A 61 -17.49 -10.30 -21.47
CA ALA A 61 -16.16 -10.15 -20.96
C ALA A 61 -16.04 -8.72 -20.44
N ASP A 62 -15.77 -8.59 -19.16
CA ASP A 62 -15.61 -7.27 -18.54
C ASP A 62 -14.57 -6.51 -19.40
N PRO A 63 -14.95 -5.42 -20.07
CA PRO A 63 -14.02 -4.71 -20.95
C PRO A 63 -12.77 -4.23 -20.19
N SER A 64 -12.82 -4.15 -18.86
CA SER A 64 -11.65 -3.86 -18.02
C SER A 64 -10.64 -5.02 -17.96
N LEU A 65 -11.04 -6.24 -18.37
CA LEU A 65 -10.18 -7.43 -18.40
C LEU A 65 -9.64 -7.75 -19.80
N LEU A 66 -10.00 -6.95 -20.82
CA LEU A 66 -9.52 -7.14 -22.18
C LEU A 66 -8.22 -6.38 -22.40
N TYR A 67 -7.13 -7.09 -22.70
CA TYR A 67 -5.84 -6.50 -22.99
C TYR A 67 -5.04 -7.40 -23.95
N THR A 68 -4.03 -6.82 -24.58
CA THR A 68 -3.12 -7.52 -25.46
C THR A 68 -1.83 -7.86 -24.72
N LEU A 69 -1.33 -9.07 -24.92
CA LEU A 69 -0.08 -9.55 -24.32
C LEU A 69 1.00 -9.67 -25.39
N THR A 70 2.24 -9.35 -25.03
CA THR A 70 3.41 -9.67 -25.84
C THR A 70 4.19 -10.79 -25.16
N TYR A 71 4.47 -11.85 -25.90
CA TYR A 71 5.41 -12.88 -25.50
C TYR A 71 6.75 -12.65 -26.21
N SER A 72 7.85 -12.86 -25.50
CA SER A 72 9.19 -12.79 -26.05
C SER A 72 9.94 -14.10 -25.84
N ASP A 73 10.35 -14.74 -26.94
CA ASP A 73 11.13 -15.98 -26.88
C ASP A 73 12.53 -15.77 -26.28
N SER A 74 13.09 -14.56 -26.40
CA SER A 74 14.45 -14.27 -25.90
C SER A 74 14.53 -14.21 -24.38
N VAL A 75 13.43 -13.82 -23.71
CA VAL A 75 13.32 -13.77 -22.24
C VAL A 75 12.39 -14.85 -21.70
N GLU A 76 11.85 -15.71 -22.57
CA GLU A 76 10.92 -16.80 -22.23
C GLU A 76 9.77 -16.34 -21.33
N GLY A 77 9.18 -15.18 -21.66
CA GLY A 77 8.20 -14.56 -20.77
C GLY A 77 7.30 -13.52 -21.45
N TRP A 78 6.42 -12.94 -20.65
CA TRP A 78 5.43 -11.94 -21.05
C TRP A 78 5.89 -10.53 -20.64
N PRO A 79 6.66 -9.81 -21.47
CA PRO A 79 7.27 -8.53 -21.07
C PRO A 79 6.28 -7.36 -21.02
N SER A 80 5.14 -7.45 -21.68
CA SER A 80 4.22 -6.32 -21.77
C SER A 80 2.76 -6.73 -21.82
N PHE A 81 1.95 -5.90 -21.14
CA PHE A 81 0.50 -5.94 -21.11
C PHE A 81 -0.01 -4.59 -21.64
N TYR A 82 -0.83 -4.62 -22.67
CA TYR A 82 -1.36 -3.42 -23.31
C TYR A 82 -2.85 -3.28 -23.04
N SER A 83 -3.30 -2.09 -22.69
CA SER A 83 -4.71 -1.79 -22.42
C SER A 83 -5.59 -1.74 -23.68
N PHE A 84 -5.02 -1.85 -24.88
CA PHE A 84 -5.78 -1.94 -26.12
C PHE A 84 -6.03 -3.40 -26.51
N TYR A 85 -7.11 -3.66 -27.24
CA TYR A 85 -7.36 -4.95 -27.84
C TYR A 85 -7.91 -4.76 -29.27
N PRO A 86 -7.32 -5.43 -30.25
CA PRO A 86 -7.77 -5.40 -31.64
C PRO A 86 -8.90 -6.39 -31.91
N ASP A 87 -9.62 -6.17 -33.00
CA ASP A 87 -10.56 -7.16 -33.52
C ASP A 87 -9.81 -8.27 -34.28
N TYR A 88 -8.70 -7.90 -34.92
CA TYR A 88 -7.82 -8.84 -35.64
C TYR A 88 -6.39 -8.29 -35.69
N MET A 89 -5.39 -9.17 -35.72
CA MET A 89 -3.96 -8.82 -35.83
C MET A 89 -3.29 -9.66 -36.92
N ILE A 90 -2.38 -9.04 -37.69
CA ILE A 90 -1.61 -9.72 -38.71
C ILE A 90 -0.25 -9.06 -38.90
N GLY A 91 0.81 -9.89 -39.06
CA GLY A 91 2.11 -9.48 -39.56
C GLY A 91 2.14 -9.58 -41.10
N MET A 92 2.52 -8.50 -41.77
CA MET A 92 2.62 -8.46 -43.22
C MET A 92 3.72 -7.51 -43.67
N ASN A 93 4.59 -7.92 -44.60
CA ASN A 93 5.68 -7.11 -45.14
C ASN A 93 6.60 -6.49 -44.06
N ASN A 94 6.95 -7.25 -43.03
CA ASN A 94 7.73 -6.82 -41.85
C ASN A 94 7.08 -5.73 -41.02
N TYR A 95 5.80 -5.49 -41.17
CA TYR A 95 5.02 -4.58 -40.34
C TYR A 95 3.95 -5.35 -39.58
N PHE A 96 3.61 -4.83 -38.43
CA PHE A 96 2.51 -5.33 -37.62
C PHE A 96 1.28 -4.45 -37.82
N TYR A 97 0.17 -5.08 -38.18
CA TYR A 97 -1.11 -4.42 -38.41
C TYR A 97 -2.18 -4.98 -37.51
N SER A 98 -3.12 -4.13 -37.14
CA SER A 98 -4.33 -4.55 -36.47
C SER A 98 -5.57 -3.84 -37.02
N PHE A 99 -6.70 -4.50 -36.89
CA PHE A 99 -8.00 -3.96 -37.25
C PHE A 99 -8.75 -3.61 -35.94
N LYS A 100 -9.40 -2.46 -35.94
CA LYS A 100 -10.27 -2.04 -34.85
C LYS A 100 -11.43 -1.21 -35.37
N ASN A 101 -12.66 -1.63 -35.07
CA ASN A 101 -13.88 -0.96 -35.52
C ASN A 101 -13.94 -0.69 -37.01
N GLY A 102 -13.43 -1.63 -37.84
CA GLY A 102 -13.40 -1.52 -39.29
C GLY A 102 -12.24 -0.69 -39.89
N GLU A 103 -11.39 -0.12 -39.06
CA GLU A 103 -10.21 0.65 -39.48
C GLU A 103 -8.93 -0.20 -39.37
N LEU A 104 -7.98 0.07 -40.28
CA LEU A 104 -6.69 -0.58 -40.31
C LEU A 104 -5.60 0.32 -39.70
N TYR A 105 -4.88 -0.21 -38.75
CA TYR A 105 -3.78 0.47 -38.07
C TYR A 105 -2.45 -0.26 -38.29
N ARG A 106 -1.40 0.51 -38.58
CA ARG A 106 -0.03 0.02 -38.59
C ARG A 106 0.67 0.40 -37.31
N HIS A 107 1.19 -0.58 -36.59
CA HIS A 107 1.91 -0.37 -35.34
C HIS A 107 3.34 0.13 -35.55
N ASN A 108 3.94 0.64 -34.49
CA ASN A 108 5.33 1.13 -34.41
C ASN A 108 5.64 2.28 -35.40
N THR A 109 4.67 3.10 -35.74
CA THR A 109 4.82 4.25 -36.67
C THR A 109 4.57 5.60 -36.00
N ASN A 110 3.80 5.63 -34.90
CA ASN A 110 3.52 6.84 -34.16
C ASN A 110 4.71 7.18 -33.24
N PRO A 111 5.28 8.40 -33.31
CA PRO A 111 6.34 8.82 -32.41
C PRO A 111 5.84 8.98 -30.96
N VAL A 112 4.54 9.20 -30.76
CA VAL A 112 3.92 9.25 -29.44
C VAL A 112 3.72 7.83 -28.93
N ARG A 113 4.43 7.47 -27.87
CA ARG A 113 4.33 6.14 -27.24
C ARG A 113 2.98 5.94 -26.54
N ASN A 114 2.52 4.71 -26.48
CA ASN A 114 1.27 4.30 -25.84
C ASN A 114 0.00 4.98 -26.39
N ASN A 115 0.07 5.47 -27.61
CA ASN A 115 -1.09 5.94 -28.34
C ASN A 115 -1.58 4.83 -29.27
N TYR A 116 -2.71 4.22 -28.93
CA TYR A 116 -3.31 3.12 -29.69
C TYR A 116 -4.75 3.49 -30.08
N TYR A 117 -5.07 3.34 -31.34
CA TYR A 117 -6.40 3.65 -31.88
C TYR A 117 -6.88 5.08 -31.53
N ASN A 118 -5.96 6.05 -31.60
CA ASN A 118 -6.16 7.46 -31.18
C ASN A 118 -6.47 7.68 -29.68
N VAL A 119 -6.24 6.66 -28.85
CA VAL A 119 -6.36 6.77 -27.38
C VAL A 119 -4.97 6.76 -26.77
N GLN A 120 -4.67 7.73 -25.94
CA GLN A 120 -3.44 7.81 -25.16
C GLN A 120 -3.58 7.01 -23.86
N TYR A 121 -2.68 6.06 -23.67
CA TYR A 121 -2.59 5.26 -22.44
C TYR A 121 -1.35 5.64 -21.63
N ASN A 122 -1.42 5.46 -20.32
CA ASN A 122 -0.27 5.61 -19.43
C ASN A 122 0.59 4.35 -19.44
N SER A 123 1.92 4.54 -19.29
CA SER A 123 2.81 3.43 -18.96
C SER A 123 2.73 3.16 -17.45
N GLN A 124 2.62 1.91 -17.08
CA GLN A 124 2.58 1.48 -15.69
C GLN A 124 3.50 0.28 -15.48
N ILE A 125 4.25 0.29 -14.38
CA ILE A 125 5.05 -0.84 -13.92
C ILE A 125 4.64 -1.12 -12.48
N THR A 126 4.32 -2.37 -12.19
CA THR A 126 4.08 -2.83 -10.83
C THR A 126 5.19 -3.79 -10.45
N SER A 127 5.87 -3.50 -9.35
CA SER A 127 6.98 -4.31 -8.84
C SER A 127 6.81 -4.57 -7.35
N VAL A 128 7.25 -5.73 -6.90
CA VAL A 128 7.21 -6.13 -5.50
C VAL A 128 8.62 -6.11 -4.93
N PHE A 129 8.82 -5.39 -3.83
CA PHE A 129 10.07 -5.36 -3.08
C PHE A 129 9.94 -6.27 -1.87
N ASN A 130 10.31 -7.52 -2.04
CA ASN A 130 10.12 -8.59 -1.05
C ASN A 130 11.46 -9.17 -0.54
N GLN A 131 12.46 -8.35 -0.31
CA GLN A 131 13.68 -8.80 0.34
C GLN A 131 13.43 -8.94 1.85
N GLN A 132 13.81 -10.08 2.43
CA GLN A 132 13.66 -10.38 3.86
C GLN A 132 12.21 -10.13 4.35
N PRO A 133 11.22 -10.88 3.88
CA PRO A 133 9.80 -10.59 4.08
C PRO A 133 9.31 -10.72 5.54
N LEU A 134 10.13 -11.25 6.44
CA LEU A 134 9.83 -11.37 7.87
C LEU A 134 10.37 -10.19 8.69
N GLU A 135 11.11 -9.28 8.08
CA GLU A 135 11.67 -8.12 8.77
C GLU A 135 10.83 -6.86 8.55
N ASN A 136 10.58 -6.12 9.62
CA ASN A 136 9.98 -4.79 9.53
C ASN A 136 10.94 -3.83 8.84
N LYS A 137 10.46 -3.13 7.82
CA LYS A 137 11.23 -2.18 7.02
C LYS A 137 10.58 -0.82 6.99
N ILE A 138 11.41 0.20 6.80
CA ILE A 138 10.95 1.53 6.45
C ILE A 138 11.54 1.87 5.08
N PHE A 139 10.69 1.93 4.07
CA PHE A 139 11.05 2.36 2.72
C PHE A 139 11.13 3.88 2.68
N LYS A 140 12.33 4.43 2.61
CA LYS A 140 12.57 5.89 2.77
C LYS A 140 12.74 6.64 1.48
N THR A 141 13.24 5.96 0.44
CA THR A 141 13.54 6.57 -0.86
C THR A 141 13.16 5.64 -1.98
N LEU A 142 12.79 6.21 -3.12
CA LEU A 142 12.59 5.50 -4.37
C LEU A 142 13.55 6.06 -5.42
N ASN A 143 14.20 5.17 -6.15
CA ASN A 143 15.08 5.47 -7.26
C ASN A 143 14.48 4.92 -8.55
N LEU A 144 14.50 5.73 -9.62
CA LEU A 144 14.04 5.34 -10.95
C LEU A 144 15.17 5.57 -11.97
N GLU A 145 15.54 4.51 -12.66
CA GLU A 145 16.44 4.58 -13.82
C GLU A 145 15.58 4.76 -15.09
N SER A 146 15.34 5.99 -15.48
CA SER A 146 14.48 6.32 -16.61
C SER A 146 14.86 7.67 -17.24
N ASP A 147 14.36 7.92 -18.45
CA ASP A 147 14.57 9.18 -19.17
C ASP A 147 13.87 10.37 -18.49
N SER A 148 12.75 10.10 -17.82
CA SER A 148 11.92 11.10 -17.15
C SER A 148 11.43 10.62 -15.80
N SER A 149 11.00 11.54 -14.94
CA SER A 149 10.35 11.22 -13.68
C SER A 149 8.96 10.59 -13.91
N TRP A 150 8.53 9.75 -12.97
CA TRP A 150 7.23 9.11 -12.96
C TRP A 150 6.53 9.40 -11.63
N SER A 151 5.22 9.38 -11.63
CA SER A 151 4.49 9.27 -10.35
C SER A 151 4.55 7.81 -9.85
N ALA A 152 4.58 7.63 -8.55
CA ALA A 152 4.62 6.32 -7.93
C ALA A 152 3.52 6.20 -6.88
N THR A 153 2.85 5.05 -6.83
CA THR A 153 1.97 4.67 -5.73
C THR A 153 2.60 3.50 -5.01
N LEU A 154 2.69 3.59 -3.71
CA LEU A 154 3.35 2.63 -2.85
C LEU A 154 2.33 2.07 -1.85
N ASP A 155 2.21 0.76 -1.83
CA ASP A 155 1.40 0.01 -0.89
C ASP A 155 2.27 -1.00 -0.17
N SER A 156 2.00 -1.24 1.10
CA SER A 156 2.62 -2.31 1.85
C SER A 156 1.55 -3.11 2.59
N ASP A 157 1.95 -4.20 3.21
CA ASP A 157 1.06 -5.02 4.06
C ASP A 157 0.60 -4.28 5.35
N ILE A 158 1.28 -3.18 5.73
CA ILE A 158 0.94 -2.39 6.93
C ILE A 158 0.26 -1.06 6.56
N GLN A 159 0.70 -0.42 5.49
CA GLN A 159 0.23 0.91 5.09
C GLN A 159 -0.12 0.94 3.60
N THR A 160 -1.20 1.62 3.26
CA THR A 160 -1.70 1.77 1.90
C THR A 160 -1.82 3.24 1.49
N GLY A 161 -1.84 3.48 0.17
CA GLY A 161 -2.19 4.79 -0.38
C GLY A 161 -1.11 5.86 -0.31
N ASN A 162 0.15 5.50 -0.18
CA ASN A 162 1.25 6.46 -0.28
C ASN A 162 1.55 6.77 -1.75
N SER A 163 1.49 8.03 -2.13
CA SER A 163 1.79 8.46 -3.49
C SER A 163 2.91 9.50 -3.52
N ILE A 164 3.75 9.42 -4.54
CA ILE A 164 4.81 10.39 -4.84
C ILE A 164 4.49 10.96 -6.22
N ASP A 165 4.25 12.27 -6.29
CA ASP A 165 4.06 12.94 -7.56
C ASP A 165 5.38 12.99 -8.35
N ALA A 166 5.29 12.97 -9.69
CA ALA A 166 6.47 13.01 -10.56
C ALA A 166 7.34 14.26 -10.33
N SER A 167 6.76 15.35 -9.84
CA SER A 167 7.46 16.60 -9.53
C SER A 167 8.37 16.52 -8.29
N TYR A 168 8.17 15.52 -7.43
CA TYR A 168 9.04 15.30 -6.26
C TYR A 168 10.33 14.55 -6.59
N PHE A 169 10.44 14.01 -7.80
CA PHE A 169 11.66 13.34 -8.21
C PHE A 169 12.71 14.33 -8.70
N GLU A 170 13.88 14.26 -8.12
CA GLU A 170 15.07 15.03 -8.52
C GLU A 170 16.04 14.14 -9.28
N LYS A 171 16.59 14.65 -10.39
CA LYS A 171 17.59 13.93 -11.16
C LYS A 171 18.97 14.12 -10.54
N LYS A 172 19.59 13.02 -10.09
CA LYS A 172 20.93 13.01 -9.51
C LYS A 172 21.70 11.83 -10.11
N GLU A 173 22.91 12.09 -10.59
CA GLU A 173 23.83 11.07 -11.13
C GLU A 173 23.22 10.15 -12.20
N GLY A 174 22.29 10.67 -12.99
CA GLY A 174 21.65 9.93 -14.09
C GLY A 174 20.36 9.19 -13.72
N ALA A 175 20.01 9.10 -12.44
CA ALA A 175 18.78 8.50 -11.95
C ALA A 175 17.86 9.55 -11.30
N TRP A 176 16.58 9.20 -11.16
CA TRP A 176 15.58 10.04 -10.51
C TRP A 176 15.33 9.54 -9.09
N PHE A 177 15.48 10.42 -8.10
CA PHE A 177 15.31 10.11 -6.68
C PHE A 177 14.17 10.91 -6.08
N ALA A 178 13.38 10.27 -5.23
CA ALA A 178 12.40 10.94 -4.40
C ALA A 178 12.37 10.33 -3.00
N TYR A 179 12.09 11.16 -1.99
CA TYR A 179 11.81 10.69 -0.65
C TYR A 179 10.39 10.15 -0.54
N VAL A 180 10.24 9.02 0.14
CA VAL A 180 8.93 8.47 0.46
C VAL A 180 8.36 9.22 1.66
N ARG A 181 7.20 9.81 1.46
CA ARG A 181 6.39 10.52 2.46
C ARG A 181 5.12 9.73 2.70
N SER A 182 4.50 9.87 3.85
CA SER A 182 3.19 9.32 4.10
C SER A 182 2.13 10.36 3.79
N ASN A 183 1.16 10.01 2.94
CA ASN A 183 -0.03 10.83 2.67
C ASN A 183 -1.23 10.37 3.49
N GLY A 184 -1.02 9.40 4.38
CA GLY A 184 -2.07 8.80 5.20
C GLY A 184 -2.55 9.72 6.34
N SER A 185 -3.57 9.28 7.04
CA SER A 185 -3.97 9.84 8.33
C SER A 185 -2.81 9.74 9.33
N LEU A 186 -2.81 10.63 10.32
CA LEU A 186 -1.85 10.62 11.43
C LEU A 186 -1.68 9.18 11.97
N PRO A 187 -0.46 8.79 12.42
CA PRO A 187 -0.23 7.50 13.02
C PRO A 187 -1.22 7.29 14.14
N ALA A 188 -2.21 6.47 13.87
CA ALA A 188 -3.36 6.28 14.72
C ALA A 188 -3.17 5.13 15.72
N ASP A 189 -2.11 4.34 15.53
CA ASP A 189 -1.97 3.04 16.12
C ASP A 189 -0.66 2.93 16.91
N SER A 190 -0.77 2.38 18.12
CA SER A 190 0.37 2.03 18.96
C SER A 190 1.36 1.05 18.28
N LYS A 191 0.90 0.29 17.28
CA LYS A 191 1.75 -0.61 16.50
C LYS A 191 2.69 0.15 15.57
N GLU A 192 2.20 1.19 14.92
CA GLU A 192 3.03 2.01 14.04
C GLU A 192 4.10 2.76 14.83
N TYR A 193 3.75 3.27 15.99
CA TYR A 193 4.69 3.94 16.89
C TYR A 193 5.89 3.04 17.23
N SER A 194 5.66 1.77 17.57
CA SER A 194 6.72 0.83 17.98
C SER A 194 7.71 0.52 16.85
N LEU A 195 7.31 0.75 15.60
CA LEU A 195 8.11 0.48 14.40
C LEU A 195 8.86 1.74 13.89
N ARG A 196 8.57 2.91 14.45
CA ARG A 196 9.19 4.18 14.06
C ARG A 196 10.35 4.55 14.96
N SER A 197 11.30 5.30 14.41
CA SER A 197 12.37 5.91 15.21
C SER A 197 11.80 6.99 16.10
N THR A 198 11.89 6.79 17.40
CA THR A 198 11.41 7.70 18.42
C THR A 198 12.57 8.52 18.98
N ASN A 199 12.38 9.81 19.10
CA ASN A 199 13.34 10.73 19.69
C ASN A 199 12.84 11.15 21.08
N GLY A 200 13.62 10.84 22.11
CA GLY A 200 13.29 11.24 23.48
C GLY A 200 13.68 12.70 23.74
N ILE A 201 12.80 13.48 24.36
CA ILE A 201 13.12 14.84 24.84
C ILE A 201 13.57 14.78 26.31
N GLY A 202 12.75 14.17 27.16
CA GLY A 202 13.02 14.09 28.56
C GLY A 202 11.74 14.20 29.41
N ARG A 203 11.90 14.47 30.72
CA ARG A 203 10.76 14.65 31.61
C ARG A 203 10.22 16.07 31.53
N SER A 204 8.89 16.18 31.50
CA SER A 204 8.20 17.46 31.66
C SER A 204 8.33 17.99 33.08
N THR A 205 8.56 19.27 33.25
CA THR A 205 8.55 19.93 34.58
C THR A 205 7.17 20.42 34.97
N SER A 206 6.41 20.90 34.03
CA SER A 206 5.00 21.26 34.19
C SER A 206 4.25 21.14 32.87
N VAL A 207 2.96 20.95 32.96
CA VAL A 207 2.05 20.86 31.81
C VAL A 207 0.83 21.74 32.09
N SER A 208 0.46 22.56 31.12
CA SER A 208 -0.74 23.39 31.22
C SER A 208 -1.55 23.26 29.93
N ALA A 209 -2.85 23.06 30.06
CA ALA A 209 -3.77 22.88 28.93
C ALA A 209 -4.79 24.03 28.87
N VAL A 210 -5.01 24.59 27.69
CA VAL A 210 -6.04 25.60 27.42
C VAL A 210 -6.76 25.21 26.14
N GLY A 211 -7.98 24.72 26.26
CA GLY A 211 -8.70 24.15 25.12
C GLY A 211 -7.96 22.95 24.55
N ASN A 212 -7.72 22.95 23.25
CA ASN A 212 -6.99 21.90 22.55
C ASN A 212 -5.47 22.13 22.52
N LEU A 213 -4.97 23.19 23.16
CA LEU A 213 -3.54 23.48 23.20
C LEU A 213 -2.98 23.11 24.57
N THR A 214 -1.89 22.36 24.54
CA THR A 214 -1.19 21.96 25.75
C THR A 214 0.26 22.40 25.65
N THR A 215 0.71 23.18 26.64
CA THR A 215 2.10 23.59 26.80
C THR A 215 2.81 22.62 27.73
N ILE A 216 3.92 22.05 27.25
CA ILE A 216 4.78 21.13 28.01
C ILE A 216 6.11 21.84 28.25
N ASN A 217 6.43 22.12 29.50
CA ASN A 217 7.67 22.78 29.89
C ASN A 217 8.75 21.75 30.28
N PHE A 218 9.98 22.08 29.98
CA PHE A 218 11.16 21.30 30.32
C PHE A 218 12.15 22.11 31.14
N SER A 219 12.98 21.42 31.91
CA SER A 219 13.97 22.06 32.78
C SER A 219 14.98 22.86 31.98
N THR A 220 15.34 24.03 32.52
CA THR A 220 16.45 24.85 32.04
C THR A 220 17.69 24.69 32.92
N ASN A 221 17.55 24.08 34.13
CA ASN A 221 18.64 23.77 35.02
C ASN A 221 18.35 22.51 35.88
N PRO A 222 18.95 21.33 35.61
CA PRO A 222 19.79 21.08 34.46
C PRO A 222 18.97 21.19 33.14
N LEU A 223 19.63 21.65 32.09
CA LEU A 223 18.97 21.83 30.80
C LEU A 223 18.54 20.50 30.19
N ILE A 224 17.26 20.38 29.87
CA ILE A 224 16.73 19.36 28.98
C ILE A 224 16.64 19.99 27.59
N ASP A 225 17.46 19.54 26.67
CA ASP A 225 17.43 20.04 25.29
C ASP A 225 16.26 19.43 24.52
N ILE A 226 15.36 20.28 24.04
CA ILE A 226 14.22 19.88 23.22
C ILE A 226 14.66 19.21 21.89
N GLY A 227 15.89 19.43 21.50
CA GLY A 227 16.43 18.98 20.23
C GLY A 227 16.33 20.05 19.14
N SER A 228 17.25 20.01 18.21
CA SER A 228 17.28 20.93 17.06
C SER A 228 16.48 20.40 15.86
N ASP A 229 16.17 19.14 15.87
CA ASP A 229 15.45 18.42 14.82
C ASP A 229 13.93 18.35 15.06
N LEU A 230 13.44 18.72 16.25
CA LEU A 230 12.02 18.85 16.51
C LEU A 230 11.43 19.98 15.66
N SER A 231 10.33 19.70 14.98
CA SER A 231 9.68 20.63 14.04
C SER A 231 8.18 20.73 14.32
N ILE A 232 7.58 21.83 13.90
CA ILE A 232 6.13 21.97 13.88
C ILE A 232 5.56 20.88 12.97
N GLY A 233 4.49 20.23 13.44
CA GLY A 233 3.87 19.10 12.76
C GLY A 233 4.33 17.72 13.27
N ASP A 234 5.43 17.63 14.01
CA ASP A 234 5.90 16.38 14.61
C ASP A 234 4.91 15.86 15.65
N MET A 235 4.84 14.53 15.79
CA MET A 235 3.89 13.87 16.69
C MET A 235 4.54 13.60 18.04
N VAL A 236 3.90 14.09 19.10
CA VAL A 236 4.40 13.97 20.47
C VAL A 236 3.69 12.84 21.20
N TYR A 237 4.47 12.04 21.86
CA TYR A 237 4.06 10.92 22.69
C TYR A 237 4.57 11.11 24.11
N PHE A 238 3.91 10.47 25.06
CA PHE A 238 4.34 10.49 26.45
C PHE A 238 4.13 9.15 27.14
N SER A 239 4.89 8.94 28.20
CA SER A 239 4.74 7.83 29.12
C SER A 239 4.88 8.32 30.55
N LEU A 240 4.09 7.78 31.45
CA LEU A 240 4.16 8.12 32.88
C LEU A 240 5.32 7.44 33.61
N SER A 241 5.88 6.41 32.98
CA SER A 241 7.06 5.68 33.46
C SER A 241 7.81 5.13 32.25
N PRO A 242 9.17 4.98 32.28
CA PRO A 242 9.94 4.42 31.18
C PRO A 242 9.48 3.05 30.68
N TYR A 243 8.70 2.34 31.50
CA TYR A 243 8.22 0.99 31.18
C TYR A 243 6.70 0.92 30.92
N ASN A 244 6.01 2.05 30.95
CA ASN A 244 4.58 2.10 30.69
C ASN A 244 4.30 2.23 29.17
N THR A 245 3.07 1.91 28.82
CA THR A 245 2.57 2.12 27.45
C THR A 245 2.69 3.58 27.06
N ILE A 246 3.25 3.80 25.88
CA ILE A 246 3.38 5.11 25.27
C ILE A 246 2.03 5.53 24.70
N GLN A 247 1.66 6.79 24.92
CA GLN A 247 0.38 7.37 24.50
C GLN A 247 0.63 8.58 23.62
N LEU A 248 -0.21 8.74 22.59
CA LEU A 248 -0.19 9.92 21.74
C LEU A 248 -0.71 11.12 22.52
N ALA A 249 0.10 12.16 22.62
CA ALA A 249 -0.26 13.42 23.27
C ALA A 249 -0.86 14.42 22.29
N GLY A 250 -0.27 14.59 21.12
CA GLY A 250 -0.72 15.58 20.16
C GLY A 250 0.34 15.90 19.11
N GLN A 251 0.07 16.92 18.32
CA GLN A 251 0.95 17.42 17.27
C GLN A 251 1.60 18.73 17.68
N VAL A 252 2.89 18.90 17.44
CA VAL A 252 3.62 20.15 17.71
C VAL A 252 3.07 21.28 16.87
N VAL A 253 2.67 22.37 17.53
CA VAL A 253 2.21 23.61 16.86
C VAL A 253 3.06 24.81 17.28
N GLY A 254 3.91 24.67 18.28
CA GLY A 254 4.84 25.71 18.71
C GLY A 254 6.04 25.15 19.46
N ILE A 255 7.17 25.82 19.31
CA ILE A 255 8.42 25.50 20.01
C ILE A 255 9.01 26.80 20.52
N ASN A 256 9.16 26.93 21.84
CA ASN A 256 9.75 28.10 22.47
C ASN A 256 11.02 27.71 23.21
N LYS A 257 12.14 28.18 22.70
CA LYS A 257 13.47 27.95 23.27
C LYS A 257 14.17 29.28 23.45
N ASN A 258 13.89 29.93 24.59
CA ASN A 258 14.54 31.15 25.00
C ASN A 258 15.13 30.97 26.41
N LEU A 259 16.30 30.35 26.46
CA LEU A 259 16.96 30.00 27.70
C LEU A 259 17.28 31.19 28.62
N PRO A 260 17.65 32.40 28.11
CA PRO A 260 17.84 33.59 28.94
C PRO A 260 16.57 34.03 29.69
N THR A 261 15.41 33.79 29.15
CA THR A 261 14.12 34.10 29.80
C THR A 261 13.54 32.95 30.59
N GLY A 262 14.20 31.80 30.56
CA GLY A 262 13.73 30.56 31.22
C GLY A 262 12.66 29.81 30.41
N GLU A 263 12.44 30.17 29.18
CA GLU A 263 11.49 29.47 28.28
C GLU A 263 12.16 28.28 27.63
N ASN A 264 11.61 27.10 27.88
CA ASN A 264 12.02 25.85 27.27
C ASN A 264 10.80 24.92 27.21
N ASN A 265 9.97 25.09 26.18
CA ASN A 265 8.70 24.38 26.09
C ASN A 265 8.28 24.11 24.65
N ILE A 266 7.37 23.14 24.53
CA ILE A 266 6.65 22.85 23.30
C ILE A 266 5.16 23.07 23.53
N ILE A 267 4.47 23.51 22.48
CA ILE A 267 3.02 23.63 22.47
C ILE A 267 2.50 22.56 21.48
N ILE A 268 1.58 21.74 21.96
CA ILE A 268 0.97 20.69 21.17
C ILE A 268 -0.54 20.92 21.02
N ASN A 269 -1.08 20.51 19.87
CA ASN A 269 -2.51 20.40 19.64
C ASN A 269 -2.97 19.00 20.02
N THR A 270 -3.76 18.90 21.09
CA THR A 270 -4.34 17.66 21.60
C THR A 270 -5.69 17.34 20.97
N GLY A 271 -6.26 18.22 20.14
CA GLY A 271 -7.52 18.01 19.43
C GLY A 271 -7.42 17.15 18.16
N ILE A 272 -6.30 16.46 17.97
CA ILE A 272 -6.11 15.54 16.83
C ILE A 272 -6.75 14.18 17.11
N ALA A 273 -7.07 13.44 16.05
CA ALA A 273 -7.61 12.08 16.16
C ALA A 273 -6.66 11.18 16.97
N ASN A 274 -7.22 10.37 17.86
CA ASN A 274 -6.50 9.42 18.73
C ASN A 274 -5.61 10.03 19.84
N SER A 275 -5.62 11.34 20.03
CA SER A 275 -5.03 11.98 21.19
C SER A 275 -6.04 11.96 22.33
N ASN A 276 -6.03 10.91 23.11
CA ASN A 276 -7.05 10.70 24.16
C ASN A 276 -6.63 11.17 25.56
N THR A 277 -5.36 11.51 25.73
CA THR A 277 -4.81 11.84 27.06
C THR A 277 -3.82 12.98 26.96
N ILE A 278 -3.90 13.87 27.95
CA ILE A 278 -2.97 14.99 28.09
C ILE A 278 -1.80 14.53 29.00
N PRO A 279 -0.54 14.81 28.60
CA PRO A 279 0.60 14.54 29.47
C PRO A 279 0.42 15.23 30.84
N ILE A 280 0.99 14.65 31.85
CA ILE A 280 1.04 15.26 33.20
C ILE A 280 2.48 15.66 33.54
N GLN A 281 2.65 16.40 34.62
CA GLN A 281 3.99 16.68 35.15
C GLN A 281 4.76 15.39 35.44
N ASP A 282 6.07 15.41 35.19
CA ASP A 282 7.00 14.27 35.29
C ASP A 282 6.81 13.16 34.24
N ALA A 283 5.94 13.36 33.25
CA ALA A 283 5.84 12.44 32.14
C ALA A 283 7.10 12.48 31.27
N TYR A 284 7.51 11.32 30.77
CA TYR A 284 8.54 11.20 29.73
C TYR A 284 7.95 11.58 28.38
N ILE A 285 8.56 12.55 27.72
CA ILE A 285 8.12 13.08 26.44
C ILE A 285 9.06 12.62 25.33
N ALA A 286 8.48 12.16 24.24
CA ALA A 286 9.17 11.76 23.05
C ALA A 286 8.41 12.23 21.81
N TYR A 287 9.04 12.23 20.66
CA TYR A 287 8.38 12.58 19.40
C TYR A 287 8.82 11.68 18.26
N ILE A 288 7.97 11.65 17.25
CA ILE A 288 8.22 11.04 15.95
C ILE A 288 8.06 12.13 14.90
N LYS A 289 8.89 12.09 13.85
CA LYS A 289 8.81 13.05 12.77
C LYS A 289 7.45 13.03 12.09
N ASN A 290 7.04 14.22 11.63
CA ASN A 290 5.82 14.41 10.85
C ASN A 290 5.80 13.46 9.63
N GLN A 291 4.64 12.88 9.36
CA GLN A 291 4.43 11.97 8.23
C GLN A 291 4.69 12.62 6.85
N GLU A 292 4.53 13.94 6.72
CA GLU A 292 4.87 14.68 5.52
C GLU A 292 6.37 15.00 5.42
N ALA A 293 7.15 14.70 6.45
CA ALA A 293 8.58 14.94 6.44
C ALA A 293 9.26 14.03 5.41
N GLU A 294 10.30 14.56 4.77
CA GLU A 294 11.15 13.78 3.89
C GLU A 294 11.72 12.57 4.63
N SER A 295 11.74 11.42 3.97
CA SER A 295 12.19 10.16 4.55
C SER A 295 11.37 9.65 5.76
N TYR A 296 10.17 10.15 5.99
CA TYR A 296 9.27 9.53 6.96
C TYR A 296 9.06 8.07 6.59
N GLY A 297 8.85 7.81 5.31
CA GLY A 297 8.87 6.49 4.73
C GLY A 297 7.56 5.71 4.91
N LEU A 298 7.49 4.61 4.21
CA LEU A 298 6.42 3.62 4.26
C LEU A 298 6.88 2.44 5.12
N LEU A 299 6.06 2.04 6.10
CA LEU A 299 6.28 0.84 6.91
C LEU A 299 5.71 -0.39 6.21
N GLY A 300 6.42 -1.50 6.27
CA GLY A 300 5.94 -2.77 5.75
C GLY A 300 6.98 -3.87 5.81
N HIS A 301 6.52 -5.08 5.52
CA HIS A 301 7.38 -6.23 5.31
C HIS A 301 7.71 -6.39 3.83
N TYR A 302 6.79 -6.02 2.95
CA TYR A 302 6.92 -6.02 1.48
C TYR A 302 5.98 -5.00 0.85
#